data_eeb2fb7a400a5a539b1d6e78a71cde3c
#
_entry.id   eeb2fb7a400a5a539b1d6e78a71cde3c
#
_cell.length_a   1.000
_cell.length_b   1.000
_cell.length_c   1.000
_cell.angle_alpha   90.00
_cell.angle_beta   90.00
_cell.angle_gamma   90.00
#
_symmetry.space_group_name_H-M   'P 1'
#
loop_
_entity.id
_entity.type
_entity.pdbx_description
1 polymer ?
#
loop_
_entity_poly.entity_id
_entity_poly.type
_entity_poly.pdbx_seq_one_letter_code
_entity_poly.pdbx_strand_id
1 'polypeptide(L)'
;MKKLFALCSTLLLAFTAHAAQFEAGKHYKVLDVEKAKKPTVTEFFSFYCPHCYKFESVIDNLKPALPKDASFEKVHVAFMGSDMAVPMAKSYATMVSLGVEKKMVPAMFAQIHQKRQAPQNEAELKQIFVDNGVDGKKFDAAYNSFAVNSMQKGFDKQFKQSTLTGVPGVVVNNKYIVLPNEIRSYDEYNDLVNYLLTL
;
A
#
# COMPACT_ATOMS: atom_id res chain seq x y z
N MET A 1 18.30 -21.70 71.69
CA MET A 1 17.51 -22.40 70.64
C MET A 1 16.84 -21.34 69.80
N LYS A 2 17.55 -20.92 68.74
CA LYS A 2 17.09 -19.86 67.87
C LYS A 2 16.61 -20.52 66.56
N LYS A 3 15.29 -20.47 66.32
CA LYS A 3 14.70 -20.97 65.04
C LYS A 3 14.91 -19.94 63.95
N LEU A 4 15.76 -20.27 62.97
CA LEU A 4 15.90 -19.51 61.72
C LEU A 4 14.69 -19.85 60.83
N PHE A 5 13.80 -18.88 60.58
CA PHE A 5 12.81 -18.94 59.52
C PHE A 5 13.46 -18.51 58.21
N ALA A 6 13.71 -19.47 57.33
CA ALA A 6 14.12 -19.18 55.97
C ALA A 6 12.86 -18.78 55.13
N LEU A 7 12.78 -17.50 54.80
CA LEU A 7 11.74 -16.95 53.93
C LEU A 7 12.17 -17.19 52.48
N CYS A 8 11.69 -18.26 51.86
CA CYS A 8 11.84 -18.48 50.43
C CYS A 8 10.89 -17.51 49.68
N SER A 9 11.41 -16.37 49.25
CA SER A 9 10.73 -15.50 48.30
C SER A 9 10.81 -16.13 46.91
N THR A 10 9.78 -16.84 46.51
CA THR A 10 9.55 -17.27 45.14
C THR A 10 9.16 -16.05 44.30
N LEU A 11 10.16 -15.53 43.56
CA LEU A 11 9.96 -14.51 42.54
C LEU A 11 9.18 -15.17 41.37
N LEU A 12 7.86 -15.06 41.39
CA LEU A 12 7.01 -15.39 40.23
C LEU A 12 7.32 -14.38 39.14
N LEU A 13 8.20 -14.73 38.21
CA LEU A 13 8.31 -14.08 36.90
C LEU A 13 7.03 -14.32 36.16
N ALA A 14 6.10 -13.39 36.29
CA ALA A 14 4.93 -13.29 35.41
C ALA A 14 5.44 -12.99 34.00
N PHE A 15 5.70 -14.03 33.22
CA PHE A 15 5.72 -13.90 31.76
C PHE A 15 4.33 -13.47 31.36
N THR A 16 4.10 -12.17 31.21
CA THR A 16 2.97 -11.67 30.47
C THR A 16 3.17 -12.13 29.02
N ALA A 17 2.62 -13.28 28.67
CA ALA A 17 2.38 -13.62 27.29
C ALA A 17 1.52 -12.48 26.75
N HIS A 18 2.09 -11.54 26.03
CA HIS A 18 1.34 -10.69 25.14
C HIS A 18 0.70 -11.67 24.16
N ALA A 19 -0.56 -12.06 24.43
CA ALA A 19 -1.38 -12.70 23.43
C ALA A 19 -1.27 -11.82 22.20
N ALA A 20 -0.83 -12.39 21.07
CA ALA A 20 -0.61 -11.62 19.89
C ALA A 20 -1.90 -10.84 19.60
N GLN A 21 -1.84 -9.52 19.65
CA GLN A 21 -2.98 -8.62 19.43
C GLN A 21 -3.63 -8.93 18.09
N PHE A 22 -2.88 -9.50 17.15
CA PHE A 22 -3.31 -9.84 15.80
C PHE A 22 -3.01 -11.30 15.45
N GLU A 23 -3.98 -11.97 14.80
CA GLU A 23 -3.97 -13.39 14.52
C GLU A 23 -3.97 -13.66 13.01
N ALA A 24 -3.15 -14.62 12.56
CA ALA A 24 -3.17 -15.12 11.18
C ALA A 24 -4.52 -15.78 10.87
N GLY A 25 -5.03 -15.55 9.66
CA GLY A 25 -6.34 -16.03 9.22
C GLY A 25 -7.51 -15.13 9.62
N LYS A 26 -7.30 -14.22 10.58
CA LYS A 26 -8.30 -13.25 11.06
C LYS A 26 -7.95 -11.82 10.65
N HIS A 27 -6.78 -11.33 11.05
CA HIS A 27 -6.33 -9.97 10.81
C HIS A 27 -5.35 -9.87 9.62
N TYR A 28 -4.69 -10.97 9.29
CA TYR A 28 -3.79 -11.05 8.14
C TYR A 28 -3.71 -12.48 7.59
N LYS A 29 -3.32 -12.59 6.31
CA LYS A 29 -3.01 -13.86 5.65
C LYS A 29 -1.53 -13.94 5.37
N VAL A 30 -0.91 -15.10 5.63
CA VAL A 30 0.50 -15.36 5.30
C VAL A 30 0.58 -15.94 3.89
N LEU A 31 1.43 -15.36 3.05
CA LEU A 31 1.74 -15.87 1.72
C LEU A 31 2.91 -16.86 1.78
N ASP A 32 2.87 -17.86 0.93
CA ASP A 32 3.99 -18.81 0.75
C ASP A 32 5.02 -18.23 -0.24
N VAL A 33 5.63 -17.12 0.16
CA VAL A 33 6.66 -16.41 -0.60
C VAL A 33 7.78 -15.94 0.33
N GLU A 34 8.93 -15.63 -0.23
CA GLU A 34 10.04 -15.08 0.53
C GLU A 34 9.70 -13.67 1.03
N LYS A 35 10.04 -13.40 2.30
CA LYS A 35 9.88 -12.09 2.92
C LYS A 35 10.81 -11.07 2.26
N ALA A 36 10.34 -9.85 2.10
CA ALA A 36 11.17 -8.74 1.64
C ALA A 36 12.40 -8.53 2.56
N LYS A 37 13.54 -8.20 1.95
CA LYS A 37 14.80 -7.96 2.69
C LYS A 37 14.78 -6.68 3.54
N LYS A 38 13.91 -5.75 3.19
CA LYS A 38 13.72 -4.48 3.91
C LYS A 38 12.26 -4.35 4.31
N PRO A 39 11.96 -3.73 5.46
CA PRO A 39 10.60 -3.45 5.85
C PRO A 39 9.87 -2.67 4.76
N THR A 40 8.80 -3.23 4.21
CA THR A 40 8.08 -2.65 3.08
C THR A 40 6.58 -2.83 3.25
N VAL A 41 5.83 -1.78 3.01
CA VAL A 41 4.37 -1.79 2.92
C VAL A 41 4.00 -1.46 1.49
N THR A 42 3.30 -2.37 0.82
CA THR A 42 2.85 -2.19 -0.57
C THR A 42 1.34 -2.11 -0.63
N GLU A 43 0.81 -0.99 -1.11
CA GLU A 43 -0.61 -0.84 -1.43
C GLU A 43 -0.85 -1.15 -2.90
N PHE A 44 -1.81 -2.04 -3.16
CA PHE A 44 -2.35 -2.31 -4.49
C PHE A 44 -3.64 -1.53 -4.68
N PHE A 45 -3.73 -0.76 -5.76
CA PHE A 45 -4.86 0.14 -6.01
C PHE A 45 -5.16 0.34 -7.50
N SER A 46 -6.28 0.96 -7.80
CA SER A 46 -6.60 1.50 -9.12
C SER A 46 -7.26 2.87 -8.97
N PHE A 47 -6.92 3.81 -9.85
CA PHE A 47 -7.63 5.09 -9.92
C PHE A 47 -9.11 4.93 -10.26
N TYR A 48 -9.50 3.85 -10.96
CA TYR A 48 -10.92 3.56 -11.26
C TYR A 48 -11.69 2.95 -10.09
N CYS A 49 -11.03 2.61 -8.98
CA CYS A 49 -11.65 1.97 -7.83
C CYS A 49 -12.19 3.01 -6.82
N PRO A 50 -13.53 3.12 -6.61
CA PRO A 50 -14.08 4.05 -5.63
C PRO A 50 -13.67 3.74 -4.18
N HIS A 51 -13.45 2.46 -3.87
CA HIS A 51 -12.97 2.04 -2.56
C HIS A 51 -11.51 2.44 -2.34
N CYS A 52 -10.67 2.39 -3.39
CA CYS A 52 -9.29 2.89 -3.32
C CYS A 52 -9.25 4.40 -3.08
N TYR A 53 -10.13 5.16 -3.74
CA TYR A 53 -10.26 6.59 -3.49
C TYR A 53 -10.59 6.90 -2.01
N LYS A 54 -11.53 6.16 -1.42
CA LYS A 54 -11.86 6.31 0.02
C LYS A 54 -10.72 5.84 0.92
N PHE A 55 -9.94 4.86 0.48
CA PHE A 55 -8.84 4.29 1.24
C PHE A 55 -7.61 5.22 1.33
N GLU A 56 -7.52 6.26 0.51
CA GLU A 56 -6.46 7.27 0.61
C GLU A 56 -6.36 7.89 2.02
N SER A 57 -7.50 8.09 2.70
CA SER A 57 -7.50 8.59 4.08
C SER A 57 -6.84 7.63 5.08
N VAL A 58 -6.96 6.32 4.87
CA VAL A 58 -6.27 5.30 5.67
C VAL A 58 -4.76 5.37 5.41
N ILE A 59 -4.37 5.48 4.15
CA ILE A 59 -2.98 5.57 3.74
C ILE A 59 -2.31 6.86 4.23
N ASP A 60 -3.01 7.98 4.19
CA ASP A 60 -2.51 9.26 4.70
C ASP A 60 -2.28 9.23 6.22
N ASN A 61 -3.08 8.45 6.96
CA ASN A 61 -2.87 8.18 8.38
C ASN A 61 -1.73 7.19 8.63
N LEU A 62 -1.61 6.16 7.81
CA LEU A 62 -0.61 5.10 7.96
C LEU A 62 0.81 5.61 7.71
N LYS A 63 1.03 6.35 6.63
CA LYS A 63 2.39 6.78 6.22
C LYS A 63 3.21 7.44 7.33
N PRO A 64 2.69 8.43 8.08
CA PRO A 64 3.44 9.05 9.17
C PRO A 64 3.65 8.13 10.39
N ALA A 65 2.85 7.06 10.52
CA ALA A 65 2.94 6.10 11.61
C ALA A 65 3.94 4.95 11.34
N LEU A 66 4.48 4.86 10.13
CA LEU A 66 5.45 3.82 9.78
C LEU A 66 6.81 4.09 10.42
N PRO A 67 7.57 3.03 10.79
CA PRO A 67 8.96 3.14 11.20
C PRO A 67 9.81 3.85 10.13
N LYS A 68 10.84 4.58 10.55
CA LYS A 68 11.70 5.38 9.64
C LYS A 68 12.46 4.55 8.60
N ASP A 69 12.70 3.29 8.89
CA ASP A 69 13.40 2.33 8.02
C ASP A 69 12.44 1.54 7.12
N ALA A 70 11.12 1.68 7.32
CA ALA A 70 10.12 1.08 6.47
C ALA A 70 9.86 1.94 5.22
N SER A 71 9.76 1.28 4.07
CA SER A 71 9.34 1.90 2.81
C SER A 71 7.85 1.70 2.57
N PHE A 72 7.21 2.71 1.98
CA PHE A 72 5.84 2.61 1.50
C PHE A 72 5.83 2.73 -0.03
N GLU A 73 5.18 1.79 -0.69
CA GLU A 73 5.06 1.72 -2.14
C GLU A 73 3.59 1.58 -2.55
N LYS A 74 3.23 2.14 -3.70
CA LYS A 74 1.93 1.91 -4.34
C LYS A 74 2.12 1.18 -5.66
N VAL A 75 1.23 0.24 -5.94
CA VAL A 75 1.19 -0.55 -7.16
C VAL A 75 -0.17 -0.40 -7.80
N HIS A 76 -0.22 0.23 -8.99
CA HIS A 76 -1.46 0.38 -9.74
C HIS A 76 -1.76 -0.90 -10.53
N VAL A 77 -2.95 -1.47 -10.35
CA VAL A 77 -3.37 -2.67 -11.07
C VAL A 77 -3.99 -2.33 -12.43
N ALA A 78 -3.81 -3.20 -13.42
CA ALA A 78 -4.26 -2.99 -14.81
C ALA A 78 -5.43 -3.89 -15.22
N PHE A 79 -6.31 -4.28 -14.28
CA PHE A 79 -7.50 -5.08 -14.60
C PHE A 79 -8.82 -4.27 -14.54
N MET A 80 -8.77 -2.99 -14.19
CA MET A 80 -9.93 -2.09 -14.14
C MET A 80 -9.78 -0.98 -15.18
N GLY A 81 -10.86 -0.61 -15.87
CA GLY A 81 -10.88 0.51 -16.82
C GLY A 81 -10.84 0.08 -18.28
N SER A 82 -11.13 -1.18 -18.59
CA SER A 82 -11.16 -1.70 -19.99
C SER A 82 -9.88 -1.32 -20.75
N ASP A 83 -10.02 -0.68 -21.91
CA ASP A 83 -8.88 -0.27 -22.74
C ASP A 83 -7.95 0.75 -22.08
N MET A 84 -8.44 1.47 -21.07
CA MET A 84 -7.64 2.42 -20.28
C MET A 84 -6.96 1.79 -19.05
N ALA A 85 -7.13 0.49 -18.81
CA ALA A 85 -6.54 -0.17 -17.64
C ALA A 85 -4.99 -0.10 -17.63
N VAL A 86 -4.35 -0.51 -18.72
CA VAL A 86 -2.89 -0.44 -18.90
C VAL A 86 -2.40 1.00 -19.02
N PRO A 87 -2.99 1.89 -19.85
CA PRO A 87 -2.64 3.30 -19.90
C PRO A 87 -2.68 3.99 -18.53
N MET A 88 -3.67 3.67 -17.68
CA MET A 88 -3.78 4.25 -16.35
C MET A 88 -2.69 3.73 -15.40
N ALA A 89 -2.39 2.42 -15.40
CA ALA A 89 -1.27 1.88 -14.63
C ALA A 89 0.08 2.48 -15.07
N LYS A 90 0.26 2.66 -16.38
CA LYS A 90 1.41 3.33 -16.95
C LYS A 90 1.48 4.81 -16.57
N SER A 91 0.33 5.50 -16.46
CA SER A 91 0.30 6.88 -15.96
C SER A 91 0.79 7.00 -14.53
N TYR A 92 0.42 6.05 -13.66
CA TYR A 92 0.96 6.02 -12.31
C TYR A 92 2.48 5.77 -12.29
N ALA A 93 2.98 4.84 -13.10
CA ALA A 93 4.41 4.64 -13.27
C ALA A 93 5.12 5.92 -13.79
N THR A 94 4.43 6.72 -14.61
CA THR A 94 4.91 8.04 -15.08
C THR A 94 4.96 9.05 -13.93
N MET A 95 3.95 9.06 -13.04
CA MET A 95 3.96 9.90 -11.83
C MET A 95 5.19 9.59 -10.97
N VAL A 96 5.47 8.31 -10.74
CA VAL A 96 6.66 7.85 -9.99
C VAL A 96 7.95 8.28 -10.69
N SER A 97 8.05 8.05 -11.99
CA SER A 97 9.25 8.41 -12.77
C SER A 97 9.55 9.91 -12.78
N LEU A 98 8.52 10.74 -12.70
CA LEU A 98 8.63 12.21 -12.67
C LEU A 98 8.68 12.78 -11.24
N GLY A 99 8.48 11.97 -10.19
CA GLY A 99 8.43 12.41 -8.79
C GLY A 99 7.25 13.33 -8.49
N VAL A 100 6.10 13.09 -9.15
CA VAL A 100 4.92 13.97 -9.04
C VAL A 100 3.73 13.29 -8.36
N GLU A 101 3.90 12.12 -7.74
CA GLU A 101 2.82 11.33 -7.13
C GLU A 101 2.06 12.14 -6.09
N LYS A 102 2.76 12.85 -5.22
CA LYS A 102 2.14 13.64 -4.15
C LYS A 102 1.08 14.62 -4.68
N LYS A 103 1.30 15.16 -5.88
CA LYS A 103 0.39 16.09 -6.54
C LYS A 103 -0.63 15.37 -7.40
N MET A 104 -0.17 14.39 -8.19
CA MET A 104 -0.98 13.80 -9.25
C MET A 104 -1.92 12.69 -8.77
N VAL A 105 -1.59 11.96 -7.71
CA VAL A 105 -2.47 10.91 -7.18
C VAL A 105 -3.82 11.51 -6.72
N PRO A 106 -3.85 12.51 -5.82
CA PRO A 106 -5.13 13.10 -5.44
C PRO A 106 -5.84 13.80 -6.62
N ALA A 107 -5.10 14.42 -7.54
CA ALA A 107 -5.69 15.07 -8.72
C ALA A 107 -6.39 14.05 -9.64
N MET A 108 -5.77 12.89 -9.90
CA MET A 108 -6.36 11.83 -10.72
C MET A 108 -7.60 11.21 -10.06
N PHE A 109 -7.54 10.92 -8.75
CA PHE A 109 -8.72 10.47 -8.02
C PHE A 109 -9.86 11.49 -8.05
N ALA A 110 -9.57 12.77 -7.84
CA ALA A 110 -10.56 13.84 -7.91
C ALA A 110 -11.17 13.95 -9.31
N GLN A 111 -10.36 13.85 -10.38
CA GLN A 111 -10.83 13.89 -11.76
C GLN A 111 -11.86 12.79 -12.04
N ILE A 112 -11.58 11.57 -11.57
CA ILE A 112 -12.43 10.40 -11.83
C ILE A 112 -13.65 10.36 -10.90
N HIS A 113 -13.47 10.55 -9.58
CA HIS A 113 -14.52 10.30 -8.61
C HIS A 113 -15.31 11.52 -8.19
N GLN A 114 -14.72 12.72 -8.20
CA GLN A 114 -15.42 13.96 -7.86
C GLN A 114 -16.02 14.61 -9.12
N LYS A 115 -15.19 14.85 -10.14
CA LYS A 115 -15.65 15.46 -11.40
C LYS A 115 -16.40 14.47 -12.30
N ARG A 116 -16.25 13.15 -12.07
CA ARG A 116 -16.82 12.07 -12.89
C ARG A 116 -16.39 12.13 -14.36
N GLN A 117 -15.15 12.54 -14.59
CA GLN A 117 -14.55 12.73 -15.91
C GLN A 117 -13.30 11.86 -16.03
N ALA A 118 -13.51 10.54 -16.08
CA ALA A 118 -12.42 9.59 -16.33
C ALA A 118 -11.90 9.76 -17.77
N PRO A 119 -10.56 9.77 -17.99
CA PRO A 119 -10.00 9.88 -19.32
C PRO A 119 -10.38 8.66 -20.17
N GLN A 120 -10.76 8.92 -21.43
CA GLN A 120 -11.20 7.90 -22.38
C GLN A 120 -10.09 7.46 -23.34
N ASN A 121 -9.00 8.21 -23.39
CA ASN A 121 -7.82 7.95 -24.23
C ASN A 121 -6.56 8.57 -23.62
N GLU A 122 -5.40 8.25 -24.21
CA GLU A 122 -4.10 8.75 -23.71
C GLU A 122 -3.91 10.26 -23.88
N ALA A 123 -4.59 10.89 -24.85
CA ALA A 123 -4.52 12.34 -25.04
C ALA A 123 -5.23 13.07 -23.88
N GLU A 124 -6.41 12.61 -23.49
CA GLU A 124 -7.13 13.13 -22.31
C GLU A 124 -6.36 12.86 -21.03
N LEU A 125 -5.75 11.66 -20.91
CA LEU A 125 -4.88 11.31 -19.79
C LEU A 125 -3.71 12.28 -19.66
N LYS A 126 -3.01 12.56 -20.77
CA LYS A 126 -1.93 13.55 -20.83
C LYS A 126 -2.44 14.96 -20.43
N GLN A 127 -3.61 15.35 -20.92
CA GLN A 127 -4.19 16.66 -20.62
C GLN A 127 -4.39 16.85 -19.12
N ILE A 128 -4.81 15.81 -18.38
CA ILE A 128 -4.92 15.87 -16.90
C ILE A 128 -3.57 16.20 -16.25
N PHE A 129 -2.46 15.66 -16.74
CA PHE A 129 -1.12 16.00 -16.23
C PHE A 129 -0.76 17.46 -16.53
N VAL A 130 -1.04 17.92 -17.76
CA VAL A 130 -0.75 19.30 -18.19
C VAL A 130 -1.57 20.29 -17.37
N ASP A 131 -2.87 20.07 -17.19
CA ASP A 131 -3.78 20.91 -16.38
C ASP A 131 -3.33 21.00 -14.91
N ASN A 132 -2.59 19.98 -14.45
CA ASN A 132 -1.98 19.97 -13.13
C ASN A 132 -0.50 20.39 -13.15
N GLY A 133 -0.04 21.09 -14.21
CA GLY A 133 1.27 21.74 -14.26
C GLY A 133 2.45 20.78 -14.48
N VAL A 134 2.22 19.60 -15.03
CA VAL A 134 3.29 18.73 -15.54
C VAL A 134 3.57 19.12 -17.00
N ASP A 135 4.82 19.37 -17.33
CA ASP A 135 5.21 19.68 -18.71
C ASP A 135 4.86 18.54 -19.66
N GLY A 136 4.13 18.84 -20.73
CA GLY A 136 3.61 17.84 -21.66
C GLY A 136 4.72 17.09 -22.42
N LYS A 137 5.88 17.72 -22.68
CA LYS A 137 7.03 17.05 -23.32
C LYS A 137 7.71 16.09 -22.33
N LYS A 138 7.82 16.49 -21.05
CA LYS A 138 8.34 15.62 -19.99
C LYS A 138 7.41 14.42 -19.78
N PHE A 139 6.09 14.65 -19.81
CA PHE A 139 5.12 13.54 -19.77
C PHE A 139 5.36 12.57 -20.92
N ASP A 140 5.38 13.04 -22.17
CA ASP A 140 5.57 12.18 -23.36
C ASP A 140 6.86 11.38 -23.28
N ALA A 141 7.96 12.03 -22.90
CA ALA A 141 9.27 11.39 -22.76
C ALA A 141 9.26 10.28 -21.68
N ALA A 142 8.67 10.56 -20.52
CA ALA A 142 8.57 9.59 -19.43
C ALA A 142 7.59 8.46 -19.75
N TYR A 143 6.37 8.79 -20.18
CA TYR A 143 5.30 7.83 -20.48
C TYR A 143 5.71 6.81 -21.54
N ASN A 144 6.46 7.23 -22.57
CA ASN A 144 6.94 6.35 -23.64
C ASN A 144 8.29 5.70 -23.35
N SER A 145 8.90 5.95 -22.18
CA SER A 145 10.20 5.42 -21.84
C SER A 145 10.16 3.90 -21.55
N PHE A 146 11.30 3.25 -21.78
CA PHE A 146 11.50 1.85 -21.38
C PHE A 146 11.31 1.67 -19.86
N ALA A 147 11.79 2.63 -19.06
CA ALA A 147 11.71 2.57 -17.60
C ALA A 147 10.26 2.52 -17.11
N VAL A 148 9.38 3.40 -17.63
CA VAL A 148 7.95 3.42 -17.28
C VAL A 148 7.23 2.16 -17.76
N ASN A 149 7.50 1.70 -18.98
CA ASN A 149 6.93 0.44 -19.48
C ASN A 149 7.39 -0.77 -18.64
N SER A 150 8.64 -0.81 -18.21
CA SER A 150 9.18 -1.87 -17.34
C SER A 150 8.56 -1.81 -15.94
N MET A 151 8.39 -0.61 -15.37
CA MET A 151 7.75 -0.40 -14.07
C MET A 151 6.29 -0.87 -14.10
N GLN A 152 5.52 -0.53 -15.11
CA GLN A 152 4.13 -0.98 -15.27
C GLN A 152 4.04 -2.51 -15.31
N LYS A 153 4.92 -3.18 -16.10
CA LYS A 153 4.99 -4.66 -16.12
C LYS A 153 5.41 -5.21 -14.75
N GLY A 154 6.24 -4.49 -14.01
CA GLY A 154 6.61 -4.80 -12.64
C GLY A 154 5.39 -4.78 -11.70
N PHE A 155 4.49 -3.82 -11.86
CA PHE A 155 3.24 -3.74 -11.11
C PHE A 155 2.35 -4.96 -11.36
N ASP A 156 2.18 -5.37 -12.61
CA ASP A 156 1.40 -6.56 -12.97
C ASP A 156 1.99 -7.84 -12.33
N LYS A 157 3.32 -7.95 -12.35
CA LYS A 157 4.03 -9.07 -11.71
C LYS A 157 3.82 -9.08 -10.20
N GLN A 158 3.97 -7.93 -9.53
CA GLN A 158 3.78 -7.81 -8.09
C GLN A 158 2.34 -8.14 -7.69
N PHE A 159 1.34 -7.64 -8.43
CA PHE A 159 -0.06 -7.96 -8.17
C PHE A 159 -0.32 -9.47 -8.31
N LYS A 160 0.18 -10.11 -9.36
CA LYS A 160 0.05 -11.56 -9.54
C LYS A 160 0.70 -12.35 -8.39
N GLN A 161 1.87 -11.91 -7.92
CA GLN A 161 2.58 -12.55 -6.81
C GLN A 161 1.89 -12.36 -5.46
N SER A 162 1.19 -11.24 -5.26
CA SER A 162 0.47 -10.95 -4.03
C SER A 162 -0.73 -11.87 -3.77
N THR A 163 -1.18 -12.62 -4.79
CA THR A 163 -2.41 -13.44 -4.75
C THR A 163 -3.68 -12.67 -4.41
N LEU A 164 -3.65 -11.35 -4.41
CA LEU A 164 -4.83 -10.51 -4.26
C LEU A 164 -5.76 -10.68 -5.44
N THR A 165 -7.06 -10.68 -5.17
CA THR A 165 -8.12 -10.79 -6.19
C THR A 165 -8.87 -9.49 -6.42
N GLY A 166 -8.52 -8.44 -5.66
CA GLY A 166 -9.17 -7.13 -5.74
C GLY A 166 -8.33 -6.04 -5.08
N VAL A 167 -8.81 -4.81 -5.20
CA VAL A 167 -8.22 -3.60 -4.61
C VAL A 167 -9.28 -2.77 -3.89
N PRO A 168 -8.92 -1.98 -2.85
CA PRO A 168 -7.58 -1.82 -2.32
C PRO A 168 -7.09 -3.07 -1.57
N GLY A 169 -5.79 -3.29 -1.59
CA GLY A 169 -5.14 -4.34 -0.82
C GLY A 169 -3.78 -3.89 -0.32
N VAL A 170 -3.41 -4.28 0.90
CA VAL A 170 -2.09 -3.97 1.47
C VAL A 170 -1.34 -5.25 1.79
N VAL A 171 -0.09 -5.31 1.35
CA VAL A 171 0.84 -6.41 1.63
C VAL A 171 2.05 -5.85 2.36
N VAL A 172 2.36 -6.44 3.52
CA VAL A 172 3.51 -6.06 4.34
C VAL A 172 4.64 -7.08 4.14
N ASN A 173 5.86 -6.58 3.99
CA ASN A 173 7.06 -7.39 3.80
C ASN A 173 6.94 -8.41 2.65
N ASN A 174 6.15 -8.11 1.60
CA ASN A 174 5.84 -9.03 0.49
C ASN A 174 5.19 -10.37 0.93
N LYS A 175 4.85 -10.51 2.21
CA LYS A 175 4.45 -11.79 2.82
C LYS A 175 3.11 -11.78 3.53
N TYR A 176 2.69 -10.65 4.07
CA TYR A 176 1.51 -10.58 4.92
C TYR A 176 0.44 -9.71 4.26
N ILE A 177 -0.66 -10.31 3.82
CA ILE A 177 -1.84 -9.57 3.33
C ILE A 177 -2.62 -9.07 4.55
N VAL A 178 -2.85 -7.78 4.63
CA VAL A 178 -3.71 -7.17 5.67
C VAL A 178 -5.16 -7.52 5.39
N LEU A 179 -5.88 -8.01 6.41
CA LEU A 179 -7.32 -8.31 6.38
C LEU A 179 -8.03 -7.31 7.31
N PRO A 180 -8.61 -6.20 6.78
CA PRO A 180 -9.10 -5.12 7.61
C PRO A 180 -10.51 -5.34 8.18
N ASN A 181 -11.13 -6.50 7.98
CA ASN A 181 -12.55 -6.74 8.30
C ASN A 181 -12.91 -6.56 9.80
N GLU A 182 -11.94 -6.78 10.69
CA GLU A 182 -12.10 -6.65 12.14
C GLU A 182 -11.53 -5.35 12.70
N ILE A 183 -10.87 -4.55 11.85
CA ILE A 183 -10.20 -3.30 12.22
C ILE A 183 -11.23 -2.16 12.27
N ARG A 184 -11.25 -1.42 13.38
CA ARG A 184 -12.30 -0.41 13.67
C ARG A 184 -11.81 1.03 13.69
N SER A 185 -10.48 1.24 13.67
CA SER A 185 -9.88 2.58 13.69
C SER A 185 -8.62 2.65 12.86
N TYR A 186 -8.18 3.87 12.54
CA TYR A 186 -6.89 4.10 11.89
C TYR A 186 -5.72 3.66 12.77
N ASP A 187 -5.79 3.91 14.08
CA ASP A 187 -4.74 3.52 15.01
C ASP A 187 -4.58 2.00 15.05
N GLU A 188 -5.68 1.26 15.14
CA GLU A 188 -5.66 -0.20 15.09
C GLU A 188 -5.12 -0.74 13.75
N TYR A 189 -5.43 -0.06 12.63
CA TYR A 189 -4.87 -0.39 11.33
C TYR A 189 -3.35 -0.16 11.30
N ASN A 190 -2.90 0.97 11.83
CA ASN A 190 -1.48 1.30 11.92
C ASN A 190 -0.74 0.29 12.82
N ASP A 191 -1.33 -0.07 13.95
CA ASP A 191 -0.77 -1.07 14.87
C ASP A 191 -0.63 -2.44 14.20
N LEU A 192 -1.64 -2.87 13.43
CA LEU A 192 -1.58 -4.12 12.66
C LEU A 192 -0.44 -4.07 11.64
N VAL A 193 -0.34 -3.01 10.85
CA VAL A 193 0.72 -2.89 9.83
C VAL A 193 2.10 -2.86 10.49
N ASN A 194 2.26 -2.10 11.58
CA ASN A 194 3.52 -2.04 12.32
C ASN A 194 3.88 -3.39 12.96
N TYR A 195 2.91 -4.13 13.50
CA TYR A 195 3.12 -5.49 13.98
C TYR A 195 3.62 -6.41 12.85
N LEU A 196 2.99 -6.38 11.67
CA LEU A 196 3.39 -7.20 10.53
C LEU A 196 4.79 -6.86 9.98
N LEU A 197 5.23 -5.61 10.15
CA LEU A 197 6.60 -5.21 9.81
C LEU A 197 7.64 -5.87 10.71
N THR A 198 7.28 -6.24 11.96
CA THR A 198 8.19 -6.91 12.91
C THR A 198 8.31 -8.41 12.67
N LEU A 199 7.33 -9.04 12.02
CA LEU A 199 7.33 -10.47 11.70
C LEU A 199 8.32 -10.79 10.58
#